data_99862a66b60e5659907c491453571300
#
_entry.id   99862a66b60e5659907c491453571300
#
_cell.length_a   1.000
_cell.length_b   1.000
_cell.length_c   1.000
_cell.angle_alpha   90.00
_cell.angle_beta   90.00
_cell.angle_gamma   90.00
#
_symmetry.space_group_name_H-M   'P 1'
#
loop_
_entity.id
_entity.type
_entity.pdbx_description
1 polymer ?
#
loop_
_entity_poly.entity_id
_entity_poly.type
_entity_poly.pdbx_seq_one_letter_code
_entity_poly.pdbx_strand_id
1 'polypeptide(L)'
;QREIETPEPQGYEVLLKTVACGVCHSDVHIHDGYFDLGGGVQLPSPLPGGEPLTMGHEIFGEVVAVGEDVEGIEIGSKYVAYPWMGCGDCDLCNDDMTHYCANNSNLGIHVAGGYGDHVLVPDTKYLFDAGDTPDSLAGSYACRGLTAYSALKKAGPYTKDNSLVIVSAGGLGLLALK
;
A
#
# COMPACT_ATOMS: atom_id res chain seq x y z
N GLN A 1 3.65 19.67 -8.59
CA GLN A 1 4.50 19.55 -7.39
C GLN A 1 4.27 20.77 -6.53
N ARG A 2 4.10 20.61 -5.24
CA ARG A 2 3.99 21.68 -4.24
C ARG A 2 4.73 21.29 -2.97
N GLU A 3 5.17 22.27 -2.22
CA GLU A 3 5.69 22.10 -0.87
C GLU A 3 4.53 22.14 0.12
N ILE A 4 4.55 21.20 1.06
CA ILE A 4 3.63 21.14 2.21
C ILE A 4 4.47 20.97 3.47
N GLU A 5 3.94 21.39 4.60
CA GLU A 5 4.58 21.17 5.88
C GLU A 5 4.67 19.67 6.18
N THR A 6 5.83 19.22 6.65
CA THR A 6 6.00 17.83 7.08
C THR A 6 5.21 17.61 8.35
N PRO A 7 4.31 16.60 8.41
CA PRO A 7 3.52 16.36 9.62
C PRO A 7 4.39 15.89 10.78
N GLU A 8 4.02 16.27 12.00
CA GLU A 8 4.61 15.73 13.22
C GLU A 8 3.78 14.51 13.68
N PRO A 9 4.38 13.32 13.84
CA PRO A 9 3.66 12.14 14.29
C PRO A 9 3.21 12.25 15.74
N GLN A 10 2.01 11.76 16.05
CA GLN A 10 1.40 11.79 17.38
C GLN A 10 0.89 10.40 17.77
N GLY A 11 0.82 10.11 19.08
CA GLY A 11 0.34 8.82 19.56
C GLY A 11 1.10 7.65 18.96
N TYR A 12 0.42 6.80 18.21
CA TYR A 12 1.02 5.61 17.55
C TYR A 12 1.52 5.87 16.13
N GLU A 13 1.51 7.11 15.66
CA GLU A 13 1.92 7.45 14.30
C GLU A 13 3.43 7.34 14.10
N VAL A 14 3.81 6.96 12.90
CA VAL A 14 5.22 6.86 12.47
C VAL A 14 5.42 7.67 11.20
N LEU A 15 6.38 8.60 11.22
CA LEU A 15 6.79 9.34 10.04
C LEU A 15 7.91 8.61 9.33
N LEU A 16 7.66 8.23 8.09
CA LEU A 16 8.65 7.66 7.19
C LEU A 16 9.16 8.70 6.20
N LYS A 17 10.48 8.78 6.02
CA LYS A 17 11.08 9.39 4.85
C LYS A 17 11.02 8.37 3.71
N THR A 18 10.41 8.72 2.60
CA THR A 18 10.25 7.82 1.45
C THR A 18 11.62 7.48 0.85
N VAL A 19 11.96 6.20 0.84
CA VAL A 19 13.17 5.65 0.19
C VAL A 19 12.84 5.23 -1.24
N ALA A 20 11.70 4.55 -1.41
CA ALA A 20 11.18 4.14 -2.70
C ALA A 20 9.65 4.05 -2.64
N CYS A 21 9.01 4.40 -3.74
CA CYS A 21 7.57 4.18 -3.92
C CYS A 21 7.32 3.62 -5.31
N GLY A 22 6.71 2.44 -5.38
CA GLY A 22 6.37 1.81 -6.65
C GLY A 22 5.24 2.54 -7.37
N VAL A 23 5.24 2.46 -8.70
CA VAL A 23 4.15 2.96 -9.55
C VAL A 23 3.26 1.79 -9.94
N CYS A 24 2.02 1.81 -9.49
CA CYS A 24 0.99 0.84 -9.81
C CYS A 24 0.06 1.38 -10.90
N HIS A 25 -0.57 0.50 -11.67
CA HIS A 25 -1.58 0.96 -12.66
C HIS A 25 -2.79 1.62 -11.99
N SER A 26 -3.06 1.28 -10.73
CA SER A 26 -4.10 1.95 -9.93
C SER A 26 -3.83 3.43 -9.73
N ASP A 27 -2.55 3.86 -9.66
CA ASP A 27 -2.22 5.29 -9.55
C ASP A 27 -2.63 6.05 -10.83
N VAL A 28 -2.53 5.41 -12.00
CA VAL A 28 -3.01 5.97 -13.27
C VAL A 28 -4.53 6.13 -13.24
N HIS A 29 -5.26 5.09 -12.81
CA HIS A 29 -6.72 5.17 -12.69
C HIS A 29 -7.16 6.24 -11.69
N ILE A 30 -6.46 6.35 -10.56
CA ILE A 30 -6.75 7.38 -9.56
C ILE A 30 -6.52 8.77 -10.15
N HIS A 31 -5.42 8.97 -10.89
CA HIS A 31 -5.12 10.24 -11.56
C HIS A 31 -6.17 10.59 -12.61
N ASP A 32 -6.63 9.61 -13.39
CA ASP A 32 -7.63 9.79 -14.44
C ASP A 32 -9.06 9.99 -13.87
N GLY A 33 -9.25 9.75 -12.57
CA GLY A 33 -10.52 9.92 -11.87
C GLY A 33 -11.49 8.75 -12.00
N TYR A 34 -11.09 7.64 -12.64
CA TYR A 34 -11.92 6.44 -12.78
C TYR A 34 -11.11 5.17 -13.02
N PHE A 35 -11.70 4.03 -12.68
CA PHE A 35 -11.22 2.70 -13.06
C PHE A 35 -12.01 2.22 -14.27
N ASP A 36 -11.33 1.95 -15.38
CA ASP A 36 -11.95 1.33 -16.55
C ASP A 36 -12.04 -0.19 -16.33
N LEU A 37 -13.27 -0.69 -16.22
CA LEU A 37 -13.56 -2.13 -16.02
C LEU A 37 -13.75 -2.85 -17.35
N GLY A 38 -13.59 -2.18 -18.47
CA GLY A 38 -13.85 -2.70 -19.81
C GLY A 38 -15.30 -2.64 -20.21
N GLY A 39 -15.59 -2.85 -21.52
CA GLY A 39 -16.95 -2.85 -22.03
C GLY A 39 -17.71 -1.52 -21.88
N GLY A 40 -17.00 -0.41 -21.66
CA GLY A 40 -17.60 0.91 -21.44
C GLY A 40 -18.05 1.16 -19.99
N VAL A 41 -17.72 0.26 -19.06
CA VAL A 41 -18.05 0.41 -17.64
C VAL A 41 -16.89 1.12 -16.93
N GLN A 42 -17.18 2.25 -16.31
CA GLN A 42 -16.22 3.01 -15.50
C GLN A 42 -16.70 3.12 -14.05
N LEU A 43 -15.81 2.85 -13.13
CA LEU A 43 -16.02 3.05 -11.69
C LEU A 43 -15.28 4.33 -11.27
N PRO A 44 -15.98 5.34 -10.69
CA PRO A 44 -15.32 6.55 -10.22
C PRO A 44 -14.20 6.24 -9.22
N SER A 45 -13.09 6.96 -9.33
CA SER A 45 -12.01 6.90 -8.34
C SER A 45 -12.45 7.47 -7.00
N PRO A 46 -11.97 6.91 -5.88
CA PRO A 46 -12.30 7.41 -4.54
C PRO A 46 -11.58 8.70 -4.15
N LEU A 47 -10.98 9.44 -5.08
CA LEU A 47 -10.33 10.71 -4.75
C LEU A 47 -11.31 11.65 -4.04
N PRO A 48 -10.96 12.17 -2.88
CA PRO A 48 -11.76 13.21 -2.24
C PRO A 48 -11.80 14.42 -3.19
N GLY A 49 -13.00 14.84 -3.54
CA GLY A 49 -13.20 15.91 -4.53
C GLY A 49 -12.53 17.21 -4.09
N GLY A 50 -11.56 17.68 -4.85
CA GLY A 50 -11.08 19.04 -4.83
C GLY A 50 -9.76 19.31 -4.11
N GLU A 51 -9.28 18.46 -3.20
CA GLU A 51 -7.96 18.66 -2.58
C GLU A 51 -6.89 17.81 -3.27
N PRO A 52 -5.71 18.39 -3.56
CA PRO A 52 -4.62 17.63 -4.14
C PRO A 52 -4.11 16.58 -3.15
N LEU A 53 -4.18 15.31 -3.53
CA LEU A 53 -3.66 14.19 -2.76
C LEU A 53 -2.25 13.81 -3.23
N THR A 54 -1.34 13.58 -2.29
CA THR A 54 -0.08 12.89 -2.57
C THR A 54 -0.40 11.39 -2.77
N MET A 55 -0.32 10.91 -4.01
CA MET A 55 -0.56 9.51 -4.34
C MET A 55 0.61 8.60 -3.99
N GLY A 56 0.57 7.33 -4.43
CA GLY A 56 1.61 6.33 -4.24
C GLY A 56 1.35 5.46 -3.02
N HIS A 57 0.96 4.21 -3.26
CA HIS A 57 0.57 3.25 -2.22
C HIS A 57 1.54 2.05 -2.09
N GLU A 58 2.63 2.01 -2.84
CA GLU A 58 3.67 0.99 -2.76
C GLU A 58 4.91 1.54 -2.06
N ILE A 59 4.82 1.77 -0.76
CA ILE A 59 5.72 2.59 0.02
C ILE A 59 6.79 1.75 0.73
N PHE A 60 8.04 2.15 0.58
CA PHE A 60 9.16 1.73 1.41
C PHE A 60 9.87 2.97 1.94
N GLY A 61 10.04 3.06 3.26
CA GLY A 61 10.56 4.26 3.91
C GLY A 61 11.40 3.98 5.13
N GLU A 62 12.19 4.98 5.49
CA GLU A 62 13.03 5.02 6.69
C GLU A 62 12.33 5.82 7.78
N VAL A 63 12.27 5.29 8.99
CA VAL A 63 11.68 5.98 10.15
C VAL A 63 12.52 7.20 10.51
N VAL A 64 11.89 8.38 10.51
CA VAL A 64 12.55 9.64 10.87
C VAL A 64 11.97 10.28 12.12
N ALA A 65 10.73 9.97 12.47
CA ALA A 65 10.10 10.38 13.72
C ALA A 65 8.98 9.41 14.10
N VAL A 66 8.66 9.35 15.37
CA VAL A 66 7.59 8.52 15.95
C VAL A 66 6.79 9.32 16.97
N GLY A 67 5.51 9.00 17.10
CA GLY A 67 4.66 9.55 18.15
C GLY A 67 5.01 9.01 19.53
N GLU A 68 4.47 9.64 20.56
CA GLU A 68 4.81 9.40 21.97
C GLU A 68 4.42 8.03 22.50
N ASP A 69 3.46 7.35 21.85
CA ASP A 69 2.97 6.03 22.28
C ASP A 69 3.61 4.88 21.49
N VAL A 70 4.54 5.18 20.55
CA VAL A 70 5.19 4.16 19.73
C VAL A 70 6.27 3.45 20.52
N GLU A 71 6.19 2.12 20.58
CA GLU A 71 7.20 1.26 21.17
C GLU A 71 7.80 0.30 20.13
N GLY A 72 9.07 -0.07 20.30
CA GLY A 72 9.75 -1.11 19.52
C GLY A 72 10.13 -0.72 18.08
N ILE A 73 9.96 0.54 17.69
CA ILE A 73 10.40 1.08 16.40
C ILE A 73 11.61 1.98 16.61
N GLU A 74 12.69 1.71 15.88
CA GLU A 74 13.93 2.49 15.96
C GLU A 74 14.00 3.52 14.81
N ILE A 75 14.42 4.75 15.12
CA ILE A 75 14.73 5.77 14.12
C ILE A 75 15.86 5.28 13.22
N GLY A 76 15.72 5.43 11.91
CA GLY A 76 16.65 4.94 10.89
C GLY A 76 16.35 3.52 10.39
N SER A 77 15.46 2.77 11.05
CA SER A 77 14.98 1.47 10.53
C SER A 77 14.09 1.66 9.32
N LYS A 78 14.08 0.68 8.41
CA LYS A 78 13.32 0.75 7.17
C LYS A 78 12.18 -0.26 7.15
N TYR A 79 11.02 0.17 6.68
CA TYR A 79 9.81 -0.66 6.62
C TYR A 79 9.05 -0.48 5.31
N VAL A 80 8.37 -1.54 4.91
CA VAL A 80 7.27 -1.48 3.95
C VAL A 80 6.03 -1.00 4.69
N ALA A 81 5.37 0.05 4.21
CA ALA A 81 4.09 0.47 4.73
C ALA A 81 2.95 -0.26 4.02
N TYR A 82 2.13 -0.98 4.79
CA TYR A 82 0.91 -1.61 4.31
C TYR A 82 -0.18 -0.55 4.11
N PRO A 83 -0.63 -0.31 2.87
CA PRO A 83 -1.50 0.83 2.59
C PRO A 83 -2.98 0.57 2.84
N TRP A 84 -3.42 -0.68 3.00
CA TRP A 84 -4.82 -1.08 3.04
C TRP A 84 -5.38 -1.00 4.45
N MET A 85 -5.70 0.20 4.90
CA MET A 85 -6.10 0.49 6.27
C MET A 85 -7.62 0.51 6.41
N GLY A 86 -8.15 -0.27 7.35
CA GLY A 86 -9.56 -0.24 7.73
C GLY A 86 -9.86 0.78 8.83
N CYS A 87 -11.13 0.94 9.18
CA CYS A 87 -11.57 1.85 10.25
C CYS A 87 -11.18 1.37 11.67
N GLY A 88 -10.88 0.09 11.83
CA GLY A 88 -10.45 -0.51 13.11
C GLY A 88 -11.56 -0.95 14.05
N ASP A 89 -12.83 -0.66 13.76
CA ASP A 89 -13.97 -0.88 14.68
C ASP A 89 -15.14 -1.68 14.08
N CYS A 90 -15.19 -1.93 12.77
CA CYS A 90 -16.23 -2.74 12.15
C CYS A 90 -15.91 -4.24 12.21
N ASP A 91 -16.92 -5.09 12.00
CA ASP A 91 -16.78 -6.56 12.06
C ASP A 91 -15.66 -7.08 11.16
N LEU A 92 -15.52 -6.52 9.94
CA LEU A 92 -14.44 -6.91 9.01
C LEU A 92 -13.04 -6.55 9.55
N CYS A 93 -12.91 -5.41 10.23
CA CYS A 93 -11.65 -5.02 10.84
C CYS A 93 -11.33 -5.88 12.06
N ASN A 94 -12.33 -6.24 12.86
CA ASN A 94 -12.19 -7.11 14.03
C ASN A 94 -11.85 -8.55 13.64
N ASP A 95 -12.21 -8.98 12.41
CA ASP A 95 -11.90 -10.28 11.83
C ASP A 95 -10.63 -10.29 10.97
N ASP A 96 -9.73 -9.29 11.12
CA ASP A 96 -8.49 -9.11 10.33
C ASP A 96 -8.71 -8.98 8.81
N MET A 97 -9.91 -8.62 8.38
CA MET A 97 -10.28 -8.39 6.98
C MET A 97 -10.33 -6.91 6.63
N THR A 98 -9.39 -6.11 7.14
CA THR A 98 -9.35 -4.65 7.00
C THR A 98 -9.41 -4.16 5.56
N HIS A 99 -8.87 -4.94 4.62
CA HIS A 99 -8.89 -4.64 3.19
C HIS A 99 -10.28 -4.72 2.53
N TYR A 100 -11.29 -5.26 3.22
CA TYR A 100 -12.70 -5.24 2.82
C TYR A 100 -13.53 -4.19 3.56
N CYS A 101 -12.91 -3.40 4.43
CA CYS A 101 -13.61 -2.36 5.18
C CYS A 101 -14.24 -1.32 4.23
N ALA A 102 -15.53 -1.05 4.40
CA ALA A 102 -16.22 -0.03 3.60
C ALA A 102 -15.79 1.41 3.94
N ASN A 103 -15.27 1.61 5.17
CA ASN A 103 -14.78 2.90 5.66
C ASN A 103 -13.24 2.89 5.73
N ASN A 104 -12.60 2.41 4.66
CA ASN A 104 -11.14 2.35 4.59
C ASN A 104 -10.51 3.74 4.37
N SER A 105 -9.24 3.88 4.79
CA SER A 105 -8.45 5.11 4.69
C SER A 105 -7.07 4.80 4.12
N ASN A 106 -7.02 4.29 2.89
CA ASN A 106 -5.81 3.75 2.28
C ASN A 106 -4.79 4.82 1.94
N LEU A 107 -3.50 4.57 2.28
CA LEU A 107 -2.37 5.43 1.94
C LEU A 107 -2.23 5.59 0.42
N GLY A 108 -2.04 6.81 -0.03
CA GLY A 108 -1.87 7.14 -1.45
C GLY A 108 -3.14 7.07 -2.29
N ILE A 109 -4.31 6.78 -1.64
CA ILE A 109 -5.62 6.65 -2.29
C ILE A 109 -6.65 7.56 -1.61
N HIS A 110 -6.77 7.50 -0.29
CA HIS A 110 -7.69 8.34 0.51
C HIS A 110 -6.94 9.36 1.35
N VAL A 111 -5.73 9.03 1.77
CA VAL A 111 -4.82 9.90 2.53
C VAL A 111 -3.47 9.97 1.84
N ALA A 112 -2.62 10.90 2.25
CA ALA A 112 -1.31 11.11 1.63
C ALA A 112 -0.46 9.83 1.61
N GLY A 113 0.19 9.58 0.48
CA GLY A 113 1.03 8.42 0.20
C GLY A 113 2.48 8.76 -0.12
N GLY A 114 3.17 7.81 -0.73
CA GLY A 114 4.63 7.79 -0.87
C GLY A 114 5.23 8.57 -2.03
N TYR A 115 4.46 9.28 -2.87
CA TYR A 115 5.04 10.16 -3.90
C TYR A 115 5.50 11.51 -3.34
N GLY A 116 5.41 11.69 -2.02
CA GLY A 116 6.04 12.78 -1.29
C GLY A 116 7.37 12.34 -0.66
N ASP A 117 8.12 13.32 -0.13
CA ASP A 117 9.38 13.05 0.58
C ASP A 117 9.15 12.29 1.89
N HIS A 118 7.98 12.47 2.49
CA HIS A 118 7.57 11.84 3.73
C HIS A 118 6.15 11.31 3.64
N VAL A 119 5.87 10.26 4.43
CA VAL A 119 4.53 9.70 4.60
C VAL A 119 4.29 9.41 6.07
N LEU A 120 3.10 9.79 6.57
CA LEU A 120 2.66 9.51 7.92
C LEU A 120 1.88 8.19 7.93
N VAL A 121 2.37 7.21 8.67
CA VAL A 121 1.70 5.92 8.87
C VAL A 121 1.01 5.95 10.23
N PRO A 122 -0.29 5.68 10.34
CA PRO A 122 -1.05 5.95 11.56
C PRO A 122 -0.79 4.99 12.72
N ASP A 123 -0.16 3.83 12.46
CA ASP A 123 0.08 2.83 13.50
C ASP A 123 1.19 1.86 13.05
N THR A 124 2.01 1.40 13.98
CA THR A 124 3.12 0.46 13.76
C THR A 124 2.66 -0.88 13.17
N LYS A 125 1.42 -1.30 13.40
CA LYS A 125 0.85 -2.54 12.83
C LYS A 125 0.82 -2.54 11.29
N TYR A 126 0.94 -1.38 10.65
CA TYR A 126 1.01 -1.23 9.20
C TYR A 126 2.45 -1.22 8.67
N LEU A 127 3.46 -1.42 9.54
CA LEU A 127 4.88 -1.47 9.17
C LEU A 127 5.38 -2.90 9.15
N PHE A 128 5.98 -3.31 8.05
CA PHE A 128 6.50 -4.66 7.86
C PHE A 128 7.98 -4.61 7.46
N ASP A 129 8.77 -5.45 8.11
CA ASP A 129 10.17 -5.65 7.75
C ASP A 129 10.26 -6.23 6.32
N ALA A 130 11.10 -5.63 5.50
CA ALA A 130 11.36 -6.08 4.13
C ALA A 130 12.39 -7.22 4.06
N GLY A 131 13.04 -7.58 5.16
CA GLY A 131 14.15 -8.53 5.19
C GLY A 131 15.24 -8.12 4.20
N ASP A 132 15.78 -9.10 3.48
CA ASP A 132 16.83 -8.91 2.47
C ASP A 132 16.30 -8.39 1.11
N THR A 133 15.06 -7.91 1.05
CA THR A 133 14.48 -7.38 -0.20
C THR A 133 15.18 -6.08 -0.61
N PRO A 134 15.63 -5.95 -1.87
CA PRO A 134 16.20 -4.69 -2.34
C PRO A 134 15.24 -3.51 -2.16
N ASP A 135 15.74 -2.36 -1.69
CA ASP A 135 14.96 -1.13 -1.42
C ASP A 135 14.04 -0.75 -2.60
N SER A 136 14.52 -0.92 -3.84
CA SER A 136 13.77 -0.60 -5.06
C SER A 136 12.57 -1.51 -5.34
N LEU A 137 12.45 -2.65 -4.65
CA LEU A 137 11.37 -3.62 -4.81
C LEU A 137 10.46 -3.70 -3.58
N ALA A 138 10.99 -3.35 -2.41
CA ALA A 138 10.34 -3.58 -1.13
C ALA A 138 8.91 -3.01 -1.07
N GLY A 139 8.71 -1.75 -1.45
CA GLY A 139 7.38 -1.13 -1.45
C GLY A 139 6.35 -1.85 -2.33
N SER A 140 6.78 -2.45 -3.44
CA SER A 140 5.89 -3.15 -4.35
C SER A 140 5.23 -4.40 -3.76
N TYR A 141 5.82 -4.97 -2.70
CA TYR A 141 5.26 -6.15 -2.04
C TYR A 141 3.95 -5.84 -1.30
N ALA A 142 3.76 -4.63 -0.80
CA ALA A 142 2.53 -4.23 -0.11
C ALA A 142 1.29 -4.11 -1.03
N CYS A 143 1.47 -4.07 -2.35
CA CYS A 143 0.39 -4.07 -3.33
C CYS A 143 0.52 -5.26 -4.28
N ARG A 144 1.43 -5.18 -5.26
CA ARG A 144 1.57 -6.20 -6.32
C ARG A 144 1.98 -7.56 -5.76
N GLY A 145 2.90 -7.60 -4.81
CA GLY A 145 3.36 -8.83 -4.19
C GLY A 145 2.24 -9.52 -3.43
N LEU A 146 1.56 -8.79 -2.56
CA LEU A 146 0.45 -9.29 -1.77
C LEU A 146 -0.71 -9.76 -2.65
N THR A 147 -1.04 -9.02 -3.70
CA THR A 147 -2.09 -9.38 -4.67
C THR A 147 -1.74 -10.67 -5.40
N ALA A 148 -0.50 -10.81 -5.91
CA ALA A 148 -0.03 -12.02 -6.57
C ALA A 148 -0.07 -13.23 -5.62
N TYR A 149 0.47 -13.07 -4.41
CA TYR A 149 0.45 -14.11 -3.36
C TYR A 149 -0.97 -14.55 -3.03
N SER A 150 -1.88 -13.61 -2.80
CA SER A 150 -3.28 -13.92 -2.46
C SER A 150 -4.00 -14.64 -3.60
N ALA A 151 -3.77 -14.22 -4.85
CA ALA A 151 -4.35 -14.88 -6.02
C ALA A 151 -3.85 -16.31 -6.16
N LEU A 152 -2.54 -16.53 -6.04
CA LEU A 152 -1.95 -17.87 -6.08
C LEU A 152 -2.49 -18.75 -4.96
N LYS A 153 -2.52 -18.25 -3.73
CA LYS A 153 -3.04 -19.01 -2.58
C LYS A 153 -4.51 -19.41 -2.76
N LYS A 154 -5.33 -18.56 -3.37
CA LYS A 154 -6.75 -18.84 -3.65
C LYS A 154 -6.93 -19.80 -4.83
N ALA A 155 -6.04 -19.77 -5.83
CA ALA A 155 -6.11 -20.66 -6.99
C ALA A 155 -5.59 -22.09 -6.71
N GLY A 156 -4.84 -22.32 -5.63
CA GLY A 156 -4.36 -23.64 -5.21
C GLY A 156 -5.48 -24.60 -4.78
N PRO A 157 -5.15 -25.84 -4.47
CA PRO A 157 -3.81 -26.41 -4.37
C PRO A 157 -3.15 -26.70 -5.73
N TYR A 158 -1.82 -26.54 -5.79
CA TYR A 158 -1.03 -26.89 -6.96
C TYR A 158 -0.48 -28.31 -6.82
N THR A 159 -0.65 -29.14 -7.86
CA THR A 159 -0.17 -30.51 -7.90
C THR A 159 0.67 -30.71 -9.16
N LYS A 160 1.34 -31.85 -9.27
CA LYS A 160 2.08 -32.20 -10.48
C LYS A 160 1.18 -32.44 -11.71
N ASP A 161 -0.11 -32.61 -11.47
CA ASP A 161 -1.09 -32.99 -12.49
C ASP A 161 -1.86 -31.79 -13.03
N ASN A 162 -1.63 -30.57 -12.48
CA ASN A 162 -2.25 -29.35 -12.97
C ASN A 162 -1.21 -28.28 -13.33
N SER A 163 -1.60 -27.38 -14.21
CA SER A 163 -0.77 -26.27 -14.66
C SER A 163 -1.40 -24.95 -14.28
N LEU A 164 -0.59 -24.02 -13.79
CA LEU A 164 -0.97 -22.62 -13.64
C LEU A 164 -0.49 -21.84 -14.87
N VAL A 165 -1.41 -21.13 -15.50
CA VAL A 165 -1.08 -20.22 -16.60
C VAL A 165 -1.23 -18.78 -16.11
N ILE A 166 -0.14 -18.02 -16.21
CA ILE A 166 -0.13 -16.59 -15.89
C ILE A 166 -0.16 -15.82 -17.20
N VAL A 167 -1.21 -15.02 -17.38
CA VAL A 167 -1.38 -14.15 -18.56
C VAL A 167 -0.86 -12.76 -18.23
N SER A 168 0.15 -12.31 -18.95
CA SER A 168 0.91 -11.06 -18.76
C SER A 168 2.18 -11.21 -17.91
N ALA A 169 3.26 -10.60 -18.39
CA ALA A 169 4.55 -10.49 -17.69
C ALA A 169 4.77 -9.08 -17.10
N GLY A 170 3.68 -8.43 -16.66
CA GLY A 170 3.74 -7.17 -15.92
C GLY A 170 4.08 -7.37 -14.44
N GLY A 171 3.93 -6.32 -13.63
CA GLY A 171 4.32 -6.33 -12.21
C GLY A 171 3.71 -7.47 -11.39
N LEU A 172 2.41 -7.77 -11.59
CA LEU A 172 1.73 -8.89 -10.92
C LEU A 172 2.22 -10.23 -11.43
N GLY A 173 2.28 -10.41 -12.77
CA GLY A 173 2.66 -11.69 -13.38
C GLY A 173 4.10 -12.09 -13.05
N LEU A 174 5.03 -11.15 -13.06
CA LEU A 174 6.44 -11.41 -12.69
C LEU A 174 6.60 -11.77 -11.22
N LEU A 175 5.84 -11.16 -10.31
CA LEU A 175 5.84 -11.52 -8.90
C LEU A 175 5.16 -12.86 -8.63
N ALA A 176 4.17 -13.24 -9.44
CA ALA A 176 3.52 -14.53 -9.34
C ALA A 176 4.39 -15.71 -9.82
N LEU A 177 5.50 -15.44 -10.54
CA LEU A 177 6.46 -16.45 -10.98
C LEU A 177 7.59 -16.71 -9.96
N LYS A 178 7.71 -15.87 -8.93
CA LYS A 178 8.70 -16.01 -7.84
C LYS A 178 8.16 -16.86 -6.70
#